data_876c79420e2fd51f5a7c2d0287b8f69b
#
_entry.id   876c79420e2fd51f5a7c2d0287b8f69b
#
_cell.length_a   1.000
_cell.length_b   1.000
_cell.length_c   1.000
_cell.angle_alpha   90.00
_cell.angle_beta   90.00
_cell.angle_gamma   90.00
#
_symmetry.space_group_name_H-M   'P 1'
#
loop_
_entity.id
_entity.type
_entity.pdbx_description
1 polymer ?
#
loop_
_entity_poly.entity_id
_entity_poly.type
_entity_poly.pdbx_seq_one_letter_code
_entity_poly.pdbx_strand_id
1 'polypeptide(L)'
;TEREISIVTGTGVCKALRKKGHNAILVDIFCGLEPVDWDEPFGDKDYEVDSAAEYMRSFDDAIEEIKRTRRSFFGPNVLELCQAADIVFMGLHGSNGEDGKVQATFDLLGIRYTGTGYLSSALAMDKGLTKKIFLMDQVPTPKGVSMLKENCTRNIHDLGMEFPVVVKTCCGGSSVGVYIVN
;
A
#
# COMPACT_ATOMS: atom_id res chain seq x y z
N THR A 1 -4.03 4.96 -3.51
CA THR A 1 -4.04 6.40 -3.19
C THR A 1 -2.66 7.05 -3.27
N GLU A 2 -1.59 6.28 -3.20
CA GLU A 2 -0.20 6.77 -3.30
C GLU A 2 0.51 6.11 -4.48
N ARG A 3 -0.22 5.96 -5.59
CA ARG A 3 0.23 5.19 -6.76
C ARG A 3 1.54 5.71 -7.35
N GLU A 4 1.69 7.02 -7.55
CA GLU A 4 2.91 7.60 -8.12
C GLU A 4 4.12 7.34 -7.21
N ILE A 5 3.95 7.47 -5.89
CA ILE A 5 5.02 7.17 -4.92
C ILE A 5 5.40 5.68 -5.00
N SER A 6 4.41 4.80 -5.18
CA SER A 6 4.64 3.36 -5.35
C SER A 6 5.41 3.07 -6.65
N ILE A 7 5.08 3.74 -7.75
CA ILE A 7 5.79 3.61 -9.04
C ILE A 7 7.25 4.05 -8.87
N VAL A 8 7.50 5.20 -8.24
CA VAL A 8 8.86 5.70 -8.00
C VAL A 8 9.67 4.72 -7.15
N THR A 9 9.09 4.25 -6.03
CA THR A 9 9.74 3.25 -5.16
C THR A 9 10.04 1.96 -5.91
N GLY A 10 9.04 1.40 -6.60
CA GLY A 10 9.18 0.17 -7.37
C GLY A 10 10.24 0.28 -8.46
N THR A 11 10.25 1.40 -9.20
CA THR A 11 11.24 1.69 -10.25
C THR A 11 12.66 1.68 -9.67
N GLY A 12 12.89 2.39 -8.55
CA GLY A 12 14.19 2.44 -7.91
C GLY A 12 14.69 1.07 -7.45
N VAL A 13 13.80 0.29 -6.83
CA VAL A 13 14.12 -1.06 -6.35
C VAL A 13 14.34 -2.02 -7.52
N CYS A 14 13.50 -2.00 -8.55
CA CYS A 14 13.65 -2.85 -9.73
C CYS A 14 15.01 -2.61 -10.41
N LYS A 15 15.39 -1.35 -10.61
CA LYS A 15 16.74 -1.00 -11.15
C LYS A 15 17.86 -1.55 -10.27
N ALA A 16 17.75 -1.43 -8.95
CA ALA A 16 18.77 -1.92 -8.02
C ALA A 16 18.89 -3.46 -8.05
N LEU A 17 17.76 -4.17 -8.15
CA LEU A 17 17.73 -5.63 -8.26
C LEU A 17 18.35 -6.10 -9.58
N ARG A 18 17.96 -5.49 -10.70
CA ARG A 18 18.53 -5.82 -12.02
C ARG A 18 20.03 -5.56 -12.08
N LYS A 19 20.49 -4.44 -11.50
CA LYS A 19 21.94 -4.14 -11.39
C LYS A 19 22.70 -5.24 -10.62
N LYS A 20 22.02 -5.96 -9.74
CA LYS A 20 22.59 -7.09 -8.98
C LYS A 20 22.43 -8.44 -9.68
N GLY A 21 21.88 -8.47 -10.89
CA GLY A 21 21.71 -9.68 -11.70
C GLY A 21 20.41 -10.46 -11.44
N HIS A 22 19.45 -9.88 -10.72
CA HIS A 22 18.12 -10.50 -10.58
C HIS A 22 17.23 -10.17 -11.79
N ASN A 23 16.43 -11.14 -12.24
CA ASN A 23 15.43 -10.93 -13.28
C ASN A 23 14.17 -10.32 -12.63
N ALA A 24 14.22 -9.03 -12.37
CA ALA A 24 13.13 -8.29 -11.73
C ALA A 24 12.35 -7.49 -12.78
N ILE A 25 11.02 -7.53 -12.69
CA ILE A 25 10.11 -6.69 -13.49
C ILE A 25 9.29 -5.77 -12.58
N LEU A 26 8.79 -4.70 -13.17
CA LEU A 26 7.90 -3.76 -12.51
C LEU A 26 6.46 -4.06 -12.93
N VAL A 27 5.56 -4.29 -11.98
CA VAL A 27 4.16 -4.62 -12.23
C VAL A 27 3.26 -3.68 -11.44
N ASP A 28 2.31 -3.04 -12.14
CA ASP A 28 1.23 -2.30 -11.49
C ASP A 28 0.16 -3.27 -11.02
N ILE A 29 -0.02 -3.37 -9.71
CA ILE A 29 -0.97 -4.32 -9.12
C ILE A 29 -2.42 -4.06 -9.54
N PHE A 30 -2.76 -2.79 -9.82
CA PHE A 30 -4.12 -2.40 -10.20
C PHE A 30 -4.31 -2.41 -11.71
N CYS A 31 -3.39 -1.84 -12.48
CA CYS A 31 -3.54 -1.80 -13.94
C CYS A 31 -3.17 -3.11 -14.61
N GLY A 32 -2.25 -3.87 -14.01
CA GLY A 32 -1.78 -5.14 -14.57
C GLY A 32 -0.63 -4.96 -15.57
N LEU A 33 -0.34 -6.02 -16.27
CA LEU A 33 0.66 -6.07 -17.34
C LEU A 33 0.13 -6.89 -18.50
N GLU A 34 0.03 -6.30 -19.69
CA GLU A 34 -0.38 -6.96 -20.92
C GLU A 34 0.32 -6.32 -22.14
N PRO A 35 0.79 -7.12 -23.10
CA PRO A 35 0.89 -8.59 -23.07
C PRO A 35 2.01 -9.08 -22.14
N VAL A 36 1.95 -10.36 -21.76
CA VAL A 36 3.03 -11.05 -21.04
C VAL A 36 3.60 -12.14 -21.94
N ASP A 37 4.91 -12.15 -22.12
CA ASP A 37 5.62 -13.29 -22.70
C ASP A 37 5.83 -14.35 -21.59
N TRP A 38 5.04 -15.42 -21.64
CA TRP A 38 5.08 -16.48 -20.64
C TRP A 38 6.26 -17.44 -20.79
N ASP A 39 6.99 -17.39 -21.89
CA ASP A 39 8.26 -18.12 -22.04
C ASP A 39 9.39 -17.39 -21.31
N GLU A 40 9.29 -16.06 -21.20
CA GLU A 40 10.27 -15.21 -20.46
C GLU A 40 9.57 -14.11 -19.62
N PRO A 41 8.74 -14.47 -18.63
CA PRO A 41 7.81 -13.54 -17.97
C PRO A 41 8.50 -12.43 -17.13
N PHE A 42 9.78 -12.61 -16.79
CA PHE A 42 10.54 -11.64 -16.00
C PHE A 42 11.51 -10.79 -16.83
N GLY A 43 11.36 -10.83 -18.14
CA GLY A 43 12.14 -10.07 -19.08
C GLY A 43 13.62 -10.50 -19.11
N ASP A 44 14.25 -10.27 -20.24
CA ASP A 44 15.66 -10.56 -20.48
C ASP A 44 16.59 -9.47 -19.90
N LYS A 45 17.85 -9.49 -20.33
CA LYS A 45 18.86 -8.51 -19.91
C LYS A 45 18.56 -7.08 -20.39
N ASP A 46 17.79 -6.96 -21.47
CA ASP A 46 17.45 -5.69 -22.12
C ASP A 46 16.12 -5.09 -21.60
N TYR A 47 15.55 -5.66 -20.52
CA TYR A 47 14.34 -5.13 -19.88
C TYR A 47 14.55 -3.69 -19.39
N GLU A 48 13.80 -2.76 -19.98
CA GLU A 48 13.88 -1.33 -19.70
C GLU A 48 12.90 -0.91 -18.60
N VAL A 49 13.41 -0.73 -17.38
CA VAL A 49 12.61 -0.41 -16.19
C VAL A 49 11.90 0.94 -16.33
N ASP A 50 12.52 1.94 -16.97
CA ASP A 50 11.89 3.25 -17.16
C ASP A 50 10.72 3.17 -18.13
N SER A 51 10.84 2.40 -19.20
CA SER A 51 9.73 2.15 -20.13
C SER A 51 8.55 1.44 -19.45
N ALA A 52 8.84 0.49 -18.55
CA ALA A 52 7.80 -0.15 -17.74
C ALA A 52 7.10 0.84 -16.80
N ALA A 53 7.85 1.77 -16.18
CA ALA A 53 7.27 2.82 -15.34
C ALA A 53 6.41 3.81 -16.16
N GLU A 54 6.82 4.14 -17.39
CA GLU A 54 6.03 4.96 -18.32
C GLU A 54 4.74 4.24 -18.73
N TYR A 55 4.84 2.94 -19.03
CA TYR A 55 3.65 2.11 -19.29
C TYR A 55 2.66 2.15 -18.13
N MET A 56 3.12 2.02 -16.89
CA MET A 56 2.25 2.14 -15.71
C MET A 56 1.57 3.52 -15.67
N ARG A 57 2.30 4.61 -15.91
CA ARG A 57 1.73 5.98 -15.91
C ARG A 57 0.74 6.22 -17.04
N SER A 58 0.86 5.51 -18.16
CA SER A 58 -0.09 5.64 -19.29
C SER A 58 -1.54 5.34 -18.91
N PHE A 59 -1.77 4.67 -17.77
CA PHE A 59 -3.11 4.37 -17.25
C PHE A 59 -3.70 5.48 -16.37
N ASP A 60 -2.97 6.57 -16.06
CA ASP A 60 -3.41 7.56 -15.07
C ASP A 60 -4.78 8.15 -15.39
N ASP A 61 -5.04 8.47 -16.64
CA ASP A 61 -6.34 8.98 -17.09
C ASP A 61 -7.46 7.92 -17.10
N ALA A 62 -7.10 6.63 -17.16
CA ALA A 62 -8.04 5.53 -17.25
C ALA A 62 -8.43 4.95 -15.87
N ILE A 63 -7.72 5.29 -14.79
CA ILE A 63 -7.89 4.68 -13.47
C ILE A 63 -9.34 4.77 -12.96
N GLU A 64 -9.98 5.93 -13.07
CA GLU A 64 -11.34 6.10 -12.57
C GLU A 64 -12.36 5.30 -13.38
N GLU A 65 -12.15 5.15 -14.68
CA GLU A 65 -12.97 4.29 -15.51
C GLU A 65 -12.76 2.81 -15.19
N ILE A 66 -11.52 2.39 -14.99
CA ILE A 66 -11.20 1.01 -14.56
C ILE A 66 -11.86 0.70 -13.23
N LYS A 67 -11.81 1.60 -12.25
CA LYS A 67 -12.50 1.42 -10.95
C LYS A 67 -14.01 1.26 -11.10
N ARG A 68 -14.62 1.97 -12.05
CA ARG A 68 -16.05 1.94 -12.29
C ARG A 68 -16.51 0.65 -12.95
N THR A 69 -15.70 0.11 -13.86
CA THR A 69 -16.07 -1.01 -14.72
C THR A 69 -15.58 -2.37 -14.23
N ARG A 70 -14.44 -2.41 -13.53
CA ARG A 70 -13.83 -3.64 -13.04
C ARG A 70 -14.06 -3.86 -11.55
N ARG A 71 -14.57 -5.04 -11.19
CA ARG A 71 -14.80 -5.43 -9.76
C ARG A 71 -13.52 -5.91 -9.08
N SER A 72 -12.61 -6.57 -9.82
CA SER A 72 -11.36 -7.07 -9.26
C SER A 72 -10.39 -5.92 -8.96
N PHE A 73 -9.72 -5.98 -7.81
CA PHE A 73 -8.63 -5.06 -7.51
C PHE A 73 -7.38 -5.37 -8.36
N PHE A 74 -7.06 -6.65 -8.51
CA PHE A 74 -5.90 -7.07 -9.28
C PHE A 74 -6.16 -6.94 -10.79
N GLY A 75 -5.21 -6.29 -11.47
CA GLY A 75 -5.21 -6.16 -12.92
C GLY A 75 -4.85 -7.47 -13.63
N PRO A 76 -4.94 -7.48 -14.97
CA PRO A 76 -4.58 -8.65 -15.77
C PRO A 76 -3.17 -9.16 -15.45
N ASN A 77 -3.02 -10.48 -15.39
CA ASN A 77 -1.75 -11.21 -15.22
C ASN A 77 -0.98 -10.93 -13.90
N VAL A 78 -1.50 -10.10 -12.99
CA VAL A 78 -0.79 -9.73 -11.75
C VAL A 78 -0.57 -10.93 -10.85
N LEU A 79 -1.62 -11.68 -10.55
CA LEU A 79 -1.52 -12.81 -9.62
C LEU A 79 -0.70 -13.95 -10.22
N GLU A 80 -0.84 -14.21 -11.50
CA GLU A 80 -0.09 -15.22 -12.25
C GLU A 80 1.41 -14.88 -12.24
N LEU A 81 1.77 -13.64 -12.51
CA LEU A 81 3.17 -13.18 -12.45
C LEU A 81 3.73 -13.27 -11.01
N CYS A 82 2.93 -12.87 -10.02
CA CYS A 82 3.34 -12.98 -8.62
C CYS A 82 3.52 -14.44 -8.18
N GLN A 83 2.69 -15.37 -8.68
CA GLN A 83 2.83 -16.81 -8.40
C GLN A 83 4.04 -17.44 -9.10
N ALA A 84 4.38 -16.95 -10.29
CA ALA A 84 5.55 -17.41 -11.04
C ALA A 84 6.88 -16.88 -10.48
N ALA A 85 6.84 -15.79 -9.73
CA ALA A 85 8.04 -15.16 -9.15
C ALA A 85 8.58 -15.94 -7.96
N ASP A 86 9.91 -15.95 -7.79
CA ASP A 86 10.54 -16.48 -6.57
C ASP A 86 10.12 -15.70 -5.31
N ILE A 87 9.97 -14.39 -5.45
CA ILE A 87 9.54 -13.47 -4.40
C ILE A 87 9.00 -12.17 -4.99
N VAL A 88 7.99 -11.59 -4.35
CA VAL A 88 7.44 -10.27 -4.71
C VAL A 88 7.98 -9.21 -3.77
N PHE A 89 8.64 -8.18 -4.30
CA PHE A 89 8.97 -7.00 -3.53
C PHE A 89 7.76 -6.05 -3.48
N MET A 90 7.26 -5.82 -2.27
CA MET A 90 6.11 -4.95 -2.04
C MET A 90 6.53 -3.49 -1.99
N GLY A 91 6.51 -2.81 -3.15
CA GLY A 91 6.80 -1.38 -3.27
C GLY A 91 5.58 -0.47 -3.14
N LEU A 92 4.49 -0.99 -2.58
CA LEU A 92 3.21 -0.29 -2.47
C LEU A 92 3.17 0.64 -1.26
N HIS A 93 2.54 1.80 -1.43
CA HIS A 93 2.26 2.75 -0.37
C HIS A 93 0.74 2.99 -0.22
N GLY A 94 0.30 3.26 1.01
CA GLY A 94 -1.08 3.58 1.33
C GLY A 94 -2.04 2.39 1.35
N SER A 95 -3.32 2.68 1.18
CA SER A 95 -4.39 1.67 1.22
C SER A 95 -4.18 0.57 0.19
N ASN A 96 -4.56 -0.64 0.55
CA ASN A 96 -4.38 -1.92 -0.12
C ASN A 96 -2.93 -2.46 -0.09
N GLY A 97 -1.91 -1.62 -0.09
CA GLY A 97 -0.52 -2.02 0.01
C GLY A 97 -0.03 -2.18 1.45
N GLU A 98 -0.49 -1.31 2.36
CA GLU A 98 -0.02 -1.26 3.75
C GLU A 98 -1.07 -1.68 4.78
N ASP A 99 -2.31 -1.98 4.35
CA ASP A 99 -3.45 -2.32 5.23
C ASP A 99 -3.73 -3.84 5.35
N GLY A 100 -2.84 -4.68 4.85
CA GLY A 100 -2.90 -6.13 4.98
C GLY A 100 -3.73 -6.85 3.90
N LYS A 101 -4.46 -6.16 3.04
CA LYS A 101 -5.34 -6.81 2.06
C LYS A 101 -4.59 -7.58 0.98
N VAL A 102 -3.57 -6.97 0.40
CA VAL A 102 -2.71 -7.62 -0.60
C VAL A 102 -1.94 -8.75 0.06
N GLN A 103 -1.39 -8.53 1.25
CA GLN A 103 -0.67 -9.53 2.02
C GLN A 103 -1.54 -10.77 2.30
N ALA A 104 -2.80 -10.57 2.76
CA ALA A 104 -3.73 -11.68 2.99
C ALA A 104 -4.05 -12.46 1.71
N THR A 105 -4.17 -11.77 0.57
CA THR A 105 -4.37 -12.43 -0.71
C THR A 105 -3.13 -13.27 -1.10
N PHE A 106 -1.95 -12.72 -0.91
CA PHE A 106 -0.70 -13.42 -1.20
C PHE A 106 -0.49 -14.62 -0.28
N ASP A 107 -0.81 -14.51 1.01
CA ASP A 107 -0.78 -15.63 1.95
C ASP A 107 -1.69 -16.78 1.50
N LEU A 108 -2.93 -16.48 1.07
CA LEU A 108 -3.88 -17.48 0.59
C LEU A 108 -3.43 -18.17 -0.71
N LEU A 109 -2.69 -17.45 -1.56
CA LEU A 109 -2.18 -17.96 -2.84
C LEU A 109 -0.79 -18.58 -2.73
N GLY A 110 -0.17 -18.58 -1.54
CA GLY A 110 1.18 -19.08 -1.33
C GLY A 110 2.27 -18.23 -1.99
N ILE A 111 1.98 -16.97 -2.31
CA ILE A 111 2.92 -16.03 -2.92
C ILE A 111 3.85 -15.49 -1.84
N ARG A 112 5.16 -15.64 -2.03
CA ARG A 112 6.17 -15.07 -1.14
C ARG A 112 6.35 -13.58 -1.42
N TYR A 113 6.38 -12.76 -0.38
CA TYR A 113 6.55 -11.32 -0.50
C TYR A 113 7.43 -10.74 0.61
N THR A 114 7.94 -9.53 0.39
CA THR A 114 8.70 -8.78 1.39
C THR A 114 7.77 -7.91 2.24
N GLY A 115 8.13 -7.71 3.50
CA GLY A 115 7.42 -6.80 4.41
C GLY A 115 6.63 -7.52 5.49
N THR A 116 5.73 -6.77 6.12
CA THR A 116 4.95 -7.21 7.27
C THR A 116 3.73 -8.03 6.82
N GLY A 117 3.39 -9.08 7.56
CA GLY A 117 2.21 -9.91 7.30
C GLY A 117 0.88 -9.16 7.48
N TYR A 118 -0.20 -9.75 6.98
CA TYR A 118 -1.50 -9.10 6.86
C TYR A 118 -2.06 -8.55 8.18
N LEU A 119 -1.96 -9.31 9.26
CA LEU A 119 -2.55 -8.92 10.55
C LEU A 119 -1.84 -7.69 11.14
N SER A 120 -0.51 -7.72 11.17
CA SER A 120 0.28 -6.59 11.69
C SER A 120 0.10 -5.35 10.84
N SER A 121 0.03 -5.50 9.52
CA SER A 121 -0.24 -4.40 8.59
C SER A 121 -1.62 -3.78 8.83
N ALA A 122 -2.66 -4.61 8.97
CA ALA A 122 -4.02 -4.14 9.23
C ALA A 122 -4.14 -3.40 10.58
N LEU A 123 -3.53 -3.95 11.62
CA LEU A 123 -3.52 -3.32 12.95
C LEU A 123 -2.75 -2.00 12.95
N ALA A 124 -1.56 -1.96 12.34
CA ALA A 124 -0.74 -0.76 12.27
C ALA A 124 -1.38 0.36 11.44
N MET A 125 -2.15 0.01 10.40
CA MET A 125 -2.85 0.99 9.58
C MET A 125 -3.96 1.71 10.36
N ASP A 126 -4.62 1.04 11.32
CA ASP A 126 -5.63 1.65 12.19
C ASP A 126 -4.99 2.24 13.45
N LYS A 127 -4.79 3.55 13.43
CA LYS A 127 -4.16 4.29 14.56
C LYS A 127 -4.95 4.19 15.86
N GLY A 128 -6.27 4.01 15.76
CA GLY A 128 -7.13 3.84 16.91
C GLY A 128 -6.95 2.47 17.58
N LEU A 129 -6.89 1.40 16.78
CA LEU A 129 -6.61 0.05 17.26
C LEU A 129 -5.18 -0.08 17.76
N THR A 130 -4.19 0.42 17.02
CA THR A 130 -2.78 0.44 17.44
C THR A 130 -2.63 1.09 18.82
N LYS A 131 -3.25 2.25 19.02
CA LYS A 131 -3.21 2.95 20.31
C LYS A 131 -3.84 2.13 21.45
N LYS A 132 -4.94 1.43 21.20
CA LYS A 132 -5.55 0.54 22.20
C LYS A 132 -4.61 -0.60 22.60
N ILE A 133 -3.96 -1.23 21.63
CA ILE A 133 -2.98 -2.30 21.87
C ILE A 133 -1.80 -1.75 22.69
N PHE A 134 -1.25 -0.61 22.31
CA PHE A 134 -0.16 0.03 23.05
C PHE A 134 -0.52 0.32 24.51
N LEU A 135 -1.74 0.78 24.76
CA LEU A 135 -2.22 1.03 26.13
C LEU A 135 -2.40 -0.28 26.92
N MET A 136 -2.90 -1.35 26.30
CA MET A 136 -3.03 -2.67 26.95
C MET A 136 -1.67 -3.25 27.32
N ASP A 137 -0.67 -3.10 26.45
CA ASP A 137 0.69 -3.62 26.63
C ASP A 137 1.60 -2.62 27.38
N GLN A 138 1.05 -1.54 27.92
CA GLN A 138 1.75 -0.49 28.66
C GLN A 138 2.89 0.17 27.86
N VAL A 139 2.76 0.20 26.53
CA VAL A 139 3.70 0.94 25.67
C VAL A 139 3.39 2.43 25.75
N PRO A 140 4.38 3.27 26.10
CA PRO A 140 4.18 4.70 26.18
C PRO A 140 3.64 5.29 24.89
N THR A 141 2.47 5.93 24.95
CA THR A 141 1.83 6.58 23.80
C THR A 141 1.14 7.87 24.25
N PRO A 142 1.13 8.92 23.43
CA PRO A 142 0.43 10.16 23.76
C PRO A 142 -1.05 9.91 24.06
N LYS A 143 -1.63 10.64 25.00
CA LYS A 143 -3.07 10.60 25.26
C LYS A 143 -3.85 10.88 23.97
N GLY A 144 -4.97 10.21 23.79
CA GLY A 144 -5.83 10.44 22.64
C GLY A 144 -7.06 9.53 22.65
N VAL A 145 -8.07 9.94 21.92
CA VAL A 145 -9.34 9.22 21.78
C VAL A 145 -9.61 8.93 20.30
N SER A 146 -10.27 7.83 20.04
CA SER A 146 -10.76 7.46 18.71
C SER A 146 -12.25 7.32 18.74
N MET A 147 -12.95 7.93 17.79
CA MET A 147 -14.41 7.92 17.73
C MET A 147 -14.89 7.91 16.29
N LEU A 148 -16.14 7.51 16.08
CA LEU A 148 -16.82 7.67 14.81
C LEU A 148 -17.11 9.14 14.55
N LYS A 149 -17.14 9.54 13.28
CA LYS A 149 -17.40 10.93 12.88
C LYS A 149 -18.72 11.47 13.42
N GLU A 150 -19.74 10.63 13.46
CA GLU A 150 -21.07 10.96 14.00
C GLU A 150 -21.06 11.25 15.52
N ASN A 151 -20.08 10.73 16.24
CA ASN A 151 -19.92 10.91 17.68
C ASN A 151 -18.92 12.03 18.05
N CYS A 152 -18.41 12.75 17.05
CA CYS A 152 -17.47 13.84 17.31
C CYS A 152 -18.15 14.99 18.04
N THR A 153 -17.58 15.37 19.18
CA THR A 153 -17.94 16.63 19.86
C THR A 153 -17.24 17.83 19.24
N ARG A 154 -17.84 19.02 19.41
CA ARG A 154 -17.19 20.29 19.05
C ARG A 154 -16.38 20.89 20.21
N ASN A 155 -16.47 20.30 21.40
CA ASN A 155 -15.76 20.76 22.58
C ASN A 155 -14.74 19.70 23.01
N ILE A 156 -13.46 20.04 22.92
CA ILE A 156 -12.37 19.13 23.26
C ILE A 156 -12.38 18.72 24.75
N HIS A 157 -12.87 19.59 25.62
CA HIS A 157 -12.92 19.30 27.06
C HIS A 157 -13.88 18.14 27.38
N ASP A 158 -14.91 17.90 26.55
CA ASP A 158 -15.80 16.74 26.70
C ASP A 158 -15.04 15.41 26.52
N LEU A 159 -13.87 15.46 25.85
CA LEU A 159 -12.97 14.32 25.62
C LEU A 159 -11.88 14.23 26.71
N GLY A 160 -11.91 15.11 27.72
CA GLY A 160 -10.88 15.20 28.73
C GLY A 160 -9.51 15.54 28.17
N MET A 161 -9.47 16.34 27.11
CA MET A 161 -8.25 16.79 26.42
C MET A 161 -8.15 18.31 26.46
N GLU A 162 -6.93 18.82 26.27
CA GLU A 162 -6.60 20.24 26.18
C GLU A 162 -5.75 20.52 24.96
N PHE A 163 -5.77 21.74 24.48
CA PHE A 163 -4.93 22.18 23.36
C PHE A 163 -3.45 22.32 23.79
N PRO A 164 -2.49 22.11 22.86
CA PRO A 164 -2.67 21.76 21.45
C PRO A 164 -2.97 20.29 21.23
N VAL A 165 -3.75 19.97 20.19
CA VAL A 165 -4.04 18.58 19.81
C VAL A 165 -3.81 18.33 18.33
N VAL A 166 -3.61 17.06 17.98
CA VAL A 166 -3.56 16.61 16.59
C VAL A 166 -4.83 15.80 16.28
N VAL A 167 -5.60 16.30 15.32
CA VAL A 167 -6.77 15.60 14.78
C VAL A 167 -6.37 14.91 13.47
N LYS A 168 -6.66 13.61 13.35
CA LYS A 168 -6.33 12.84 12.15
C LYS A 168 -7.29 11.69 11.94
N THR A 169 -7.35 11.17 10.71
CA THR A 169 -8.10 9.94 10.40
C THR A 169 -7.46 8.73 11.08
N CYS A 170 -8.27 7.76 11.52
CA CYS A 170 -7.75 6.50 12.07
C CYS A 170 -6.97 5.71 11.01
N CYS A 171 -7.54 5.58 9.81
CA CYS A 171 -6.92 4.89 8.67
C CYS A 171 -6.46 5.91 7.63
N GLY A 172 -5.34 5.65 6.98
CA GLY A 172 -4.73 6.52 5.97
C GLY A 172 -3.28 6.84 6.27
N GLY A 173 -2.57 7.34 5.27
CA GLY A 173 -1.14 7.66 5.30
C GLY A 173 -0.82 9.08 4.83
N SER A 174 0.49 9.35 4.65
CA SER A 174 1.05 10.57 4.05
C SER A 174 0.54 11.90 4.63
N SER A 175 0.19 11.94 5.91
CA SER A 175 -0.30 13.15 6.59
C SER A 175 -1.57 13.77 5.98
N VAL A 176 -2.24 13.09 5.06
CA VAL A 176 -3.53 13.55 4.52
C VAL A 176 -4.60 13.49 5.61
N GLY A 177 -5.29 14.62 5.84
CA GLY A 177 -6.30 14.73 6.89
C GLY A 177 -5.71 14.82 8.30
N VAL A 178 -4.48 15.31 8.46
CA VAL A 178 -3.84 15.61 9.75
C VAL A 178 -3.90 17.11 9.99
N TYR A 179 -4.44 17.51 11.15
CA TYR A 179 -4.59 18.91 11.54
C TYR A 179 -4.03 19.11 12.95
N ILE A 180 -3.22 20.15 13.11
CA ILE A 180 -2.78 20.66 14.43
C ILE A 180 -3.75 21.76 14.82
N VAL A 181 -4.32 21.66 16.01
CA VAL A 181 -5.30 22.62 16.55
C VAL A 181 -4.76 23.14 17.87
N ASN A 182 -4.60 24.46 17.93
CA ASN A 182 -4.09 25.21 19.08
C ASN A 182 -5.21 25.90 19.87
#